data_3ad545b71f9d0b7fd50d66d077ebb2f5
#
_entry.id   3ad545b71f9d0b7fd50d66d077ebb2f5
#
_cell.length_a   1.000
_cell.length_b   1.000
_cell.length_c   1.000
_cell.angle_alpha   90.00
_cell.angle_beta   90.00
_cell.angle_gamma   90.00
#
_symmetry.space_group_name_H-M   'P 1'
#
loop_
_entity.id
_entity.type
_entity.pdbx_description
1 polymer ?
#
loop_
_entity_poly.entity_id
_entity_poly.type
_entity_poly.pdbx_seq_one_letter_code
_entity_poly.pdbx_strand_id
1 'polypeptide(L)'
;VLIGGDPGIGKSTLLTEVSAHLSAKHKVLYVSAEESCSQVKMRCNRLNLNSENLLLLNETCLEDIEEAITDEKFVVVDSIQAVYSSEMSSAAGSVGQVRECAGKLMRIAKSRGITFFIVGHVTKEGALAGPKVLEHIMDTVLYFEGEREESFKILRAVKNRFGSVQEVGVFEMTGEGLFGVTDYSGIFLSESRGIAAGRGGTPPRKRATAA
;
A
#
# COMPACT_ATOMS: atom_id res chain seq x y z
N VAL A 1 10.96 0.01 -2.14
CA VAL A 1 9.79 -0.87 -2.24
C VAL A 1 8.57 -0.02 -2.58
N LEU A 2 7.81 -0.40 -3.62
CA LEU A 2 6.52 0.22 -3.93
C LEU A 2 5.40 -0.69 -3.43
N ILE A 3 4.40 -0.11 -2.76
CA ILE A 3 3.18 -0.81 -2.36
C ILE A 3 2.00 -0.18 -3.08
N GLY A 4 1.50 -0.91 -4.08
CA GLY A 4 0.32 -0.56 -4.86
C GLY A 4 -0.96 -1.17 -4.27
N GLY A 5 -2.09 -0.60 -4.60
CA GLY A 5 -3.41 -1.14 -4.23
C GLY A 5 -4.48 -0.06 -4.23
N ASP A 6 -5.73 -0.48 -4.17
CA ASP A 6 -6.90 0.41 -4.18
C ASP A 6 -6.89 1.37 -2.98
N PRO A 7 -7.43 2.59 -3.14
CA PRO A 7 -7.63 3.50 -2.01
C PRO A 7 -8.52 2.85 -0.93
N GLY A 8 -8.07 2.95 0.34
CA GLY A 8 -8.81 2.40 1.47
C GLY A 8 -8.65 0.89 1.71
N ILE A 9 -7.79 0.18 0.94
CA ILE A 9 -7.55 -1.26 1.13
C ILE A 9 -6.75 -1.59 2.40
N GLY A 10 -6.06 -0.61 3.00
CA GLY A 10 -5.27 -0.80 4.23
C GLY A 10 -3.76 -0.64 4.08
N LYS A 11 -3.27 -0.08 2.96
CA LYS A 11 -1.82 0.16 2.73
C LYS A 11 -1.16 0.97 3.84
N SER A 12 -1.82 2.08 4.25
CA SER A 12 -1.33 2.94 5.32
C SER A 12 -1.31 2.23 6.68
N THR A 13 -2.28 1.33 6.95
CA THR A 13 -2.29 0.48 8.14
C THR A 13 -1.09 -0.47 8.12
N LEU A 14 -0.90 -1.19 7.03
CA LEU A 14 0.24 -2.09 6.84
C LEU A 14 1.57 -1.36 7.08
N LEU A 15 1.77 -0.20 6.46
CA LEU A 15 3.02 0.54 6.60
C LEU A 15 3.19 1.19 7.98
N THR A 16 2.10 1.56 8.66
CA THR A 16 2.19 2.01 10.05
C THR A 16 2.70 0.88 10.95
N GLU A 17 2.18 -0.34 10.80
CA GLU A 17 2.65 -1.52 11.57
C GLU A 17 4.10 -1.89 11.22
N VAL A 18 4.44 -1.93 9.93
CA VAL A 18 5.83 -2.18 9.49
C VAL A 18 6.78 -1.13 10.08
N SER A 19 6.40 0.15 10.03
CA SER A 19 7.20 1.24 10.58
C SER A 19 7.42 1.11 12.08
N ALA A 20 6.39 0.76 12.83
CA ALA A 20 6.49 0.54 14.27
C ALA A 20 7.40 -0.65 14.62
N HIS A 21 7.29 -1.75 13.87
CA HIS A 21 8.19 -2.89 14.08
C HIS A 21 9.65 -2.57 13.75
N LEU A 22 9.90 -1.85 12.65
CA LEU A 22 11.25 -1.41 12.28
C LEU A 22 11.82 -0.42 13.28
N SER A 23 10.97 0.45 13.83
CA SER A 23 11.39 1.48 14.80
C SER A 23 11.82 0.92 16.16
N ALA A 24 11.57 -0.35 16.45
CA ALA A 24 12.12 -1.02 17.61
C ALA A 24 13.67 -1.09 17.59
N LYS A 25 14.30 -1.04 16.40
CA LYS A 25 15.76 -1.17 16.24
C LYS A 25 16.39 -0.04 15.42
N HIS A 26 15.59 0.72 14.67
CA HIS A 26 16.10 1.72 13.72
C HIS A 26 15.27 2.99 13.79
N LYS A 27 15.87 4.11 13.42
CA LYS A 27 15.09 5.33 13.16
C LYS A 27 14.31 5.18 11.87
N VAL A 28 13.02 5.50 11.93
CA VAL A 28 12.06 5.44 10.82
C VAL A 28 11.40 6.80 10.67
N LEU A 29 11.39 7.35 9.46
CA LEU A 29 10.62 8.53 9.12
C LEU A 29 9.38 8.11 8.33
N TYR A 30 8.20 8.46 8.84
CA TYR A 30 6.94 8.29 8.14
C TYR A 30 6.48 9.65 7.61
N VAL A 31 6.63 9.85 6.31
CA VAL A 31 6.15 11.03 5.60
C VAL A 31 4.71 10.78 5.19
N SER A 32 3.80 11.52 5.82
CA SER A 32 2.37 11.47 5.52
C SER A 32 2.02 12.68 4.65
N ALA A 33 1.85 12.44 3.35
CA ALA A 33 1.53 13.49 2.39
C ALA A 33 0.01 13.71 2.22
N GLU A 34 -0.83 12.79 2.69
CA GLU A 34 -2.29 12.87 2.57
C GLU A 34 -2.98 13.11 3.91
N GLU A 35 -2.48 12.51 4.99
CA GLU A 35 -3.08 12.61 6.32
C GLU A 35 -2.22 13.48 7.24
N SER A 36 -2.84 14.16 8.19
CA SER A 36 -2.11 14.88 9.23
C SER A 36 -1.37 13.93 10.17
N CYS A 37 -0.27 14.41 10.79
CA CYS A 37 0.44 13.65 11.83
C CYS A 37 -0.49 13.20 12.97
N SER A 38 -1.52 14.00 13.30
CA SER A 38 -2.51 13.64 14.32
C SER A 38 -3.32 12.41 13.92
N GLN A 39 -3.75 12.30 12.66
CA GLN A 39 -4.48 11.13 12.15
C GLN A 39 -3.60 9.87 12.15
N VAL A 40 -2.34 10.00 11.71
CA VAL A 40 -1.38 8.88 11.77
C VAL A 40 -1.15 8.46 13.23
N LYS A 41 -0.98 9.42 14.16
CA LYS A 41 -0.83 9.14 15.59
C LYS A 41 -2.06 8.46 16.20
N MET A 42 -3.27 8.87 15.82
CA MET A 42 -4.50 8.18 16.23
C MET A 42 -4.52 6.73 15.75
N ARG A 43 -4.06 6.48 14.51
CA ARG A 43 -3.90 5.11 13.98
C ARG A 43 -2.88 4.32 14.80
N CYS A 44 -1.71 4.88 15.08
CA CYS A 44 -0.71 4.23 15.93
C CYS A 44 -1.30 3.86 17.30
N ASN A 45 -2.01 4.78 17.95
CA ASN A 45 -2.63 4.54 19.26
C ASN A 45 -3.67 3.42 19.20
N ARG A 46 -4.53 3.41 18.17
CA ARG A 46 -5.54 2.35 17.97
C ARG A 46 -4.91 0.98 17.80
N LEU A 47 -3.77 0.91 17.13
CA LEU A 47 -3.01 -0.31 16.88
C LEU A 47 -2.03 -0.66 18.02
N ASN A 48 -2.03 0.08 19.12
CA ASN A 48 -1.08 -0.06 20.23
C ASN A 48 0.39 0.01 19.79
N LEU A 49 0.69 0.82 18.77
CA LEU A 49 2.01 0.99 18.21
C LEU A 49 2.63 2.28 18.74
N ASN A 50 3.55 2.16 19.69
CA ASN A 50 4.29 3.28 20.23
C ASN A 50 5.78 3.02 20.08
N SER A 51 6.51 4.00 19.49
CA SER A 51 7.96 3.97 19.40
C SER A 51 8.52 5.38 19.32
N GLU A 52 9.53 5.64 20.13
CA GLU A 52 10.26 6.91 20.11
C GLU A 52 11.09 7.10 18.83
N ASN A 53 11.43 6.01 18.14
CA ASN A 53 12.20 6.05 16.90
C ASN A 53 11.33 6.15 15.65
N LEU A 54 9.99 6.22 15.78
CA LEU A 54 9.06 6.49 14.68
C LEU A 54 8.76 7.98 14.62
N LEU A 55 9.39 8.67 13.67
CA LEU A 55 9.20 10.09 13.43
C LEU A 55 8.09 10.27 12.38
N LEU A 56 7.20 11.23 12.61
CA LEU A 56 6.12 11.57 11.71
C LEU A 56 6.37 12.96 11.11
N LEU A 57 6.32 13.05 9.78
CA LEU A 57 6.45 14.29 9.03
C LEU A 57 5.20 14.47 8.16
N ASN A 58 4.55 15.62 8.24
CA ASN A 58 3.48 16.00 7.32
C ASN A 58 4.04 16.99 6.30
N GLU A 59 4.47 16.46 5.15
CA GLU A 59 5.09 17.24 4.09
C GLU A 59 4.76 16.65 2.72
N THR A 60 4.68 17.51 1.71
CA THR A 60 4.37 17.16 0.32
C THR A 60 5.43 17.65 -0.68
N CYS A 61 6.25 18.64 -0.28
CA CYS A 61 7.39 19.08 -1.09
C CYS A 61 8.54 18.10 -0.97
N LEU A 62 9.01 17.57 -2.09
CA LEU A 62 10.07 16.56 -2.11
C LEU A 62 11.39 17.09 -1.57
N GLU A 63 11.71 18.34 -1.83
CA GLU A 63 12.94 19.00 -1.40
C GLU A 63 12.96 19.13 0.14
N ASP A 64 11.84 19.50 0.74
CA ASP A 64 11.69 19.58 2.20
C ASP A 64 11.72 18.19 2.86
N ILE A 65 11.13 17.18 2.19
CA ILE A 65 11.24 15.78 2.61
C ILE A 65 12.69 15.32 2.59
N GLU A 66 13.46 15.64 1.55
CA GLU A 66 14.87 15.29 1.42
C GLU A 66 15.73 15.94 2.52
N GLU A 67 15.45 17.20 2.85
CA GLU A 67 16.15 17.94 3.91
C GLU A 67 15.85 17.35 5.29
N ALA A 68 14.61 16.90 5.51
CA ALA A 68 14.18 16.30 6.77
C ALA A 68 14.83 14.92 7.05
N ILE A 69 15.33 14.23 6.01
CA ILE A 69 16.00 12.93 6.16
C ILE A 69 17.41 13.14 6.66
N THR A 70 17.72 12.64 7.84
CA THR A 70 19.03 12.77 8.50
C THR A 70 19.79 11.45 8.58
N ASP A 71 19.47 10.61 9.56
CA ASP A 71 20.13 9.32 9.85
C ASP A 71 19.16 8.13 9.87
N GLU A 72 17.94 8.32 9.35
CA GLU A 72 16.94 7.28 9.26
C GLU A 72 17.38 6.16 8.30
N LYS A 73 17.12 4.92 8.70
CA LYS A 73 17.39 3.73 7.86
C LYS A 73 16.20 3.36 6.99
N PHE A 74 15.01 3.76 7.39
CA PHE A 74 13.78 3.48 6.70
C PHE A 74 12.95 4.76 6.58
N VAL A 75 12.43 5.01 5.38
CA VAL A 75 11.54 6.14 5.11
C VAL A 75 10.28 5.62 4.43
N VAL A 76 9.13 5.97 4.95
CA VAL A 76 7.82 5.72 4.32
C VAL A 76 7.34 7.01 3.68
N VAL A 77 6.78 6.92 2.46
CA VAL A 77 6.11 8.03 1.77
C VAL A 77 4.69 7.61 1.42
N ASP A 78 3.71 8.19 2.07
CA ASP A 78 2.28 7.86 1.97
C ASP A 78 1.43 9.12 1.64
N SER A 79 1.07 9.31 0.37
CA SER A 79 1.38 8.58 -0.85
C SER A 79 2.20 9.42 -1.84
N ILE A 80 2.83 8.74 -2.80
CA ILE A 80 3.64 9.40 -3.84
C ILE A 80 2.83 10.35 -4.73
N GLN A 81 1.52 10.13 -4.86
CA GLN A 81 0.64 10.97 -5.66
C GLN A 81 0.45 12.37 -5.07
N ALA A 82 0.59 12.51 -3.76
CA ALA A 82 0.48 13.80 -3.09
C ALA A 82 1.82 14.58 -3.05
N VAL A 83 2.94 13.87 -3.29
CA VAL A 83 4.27 14.50 -3.31
C VAL A 83 4.53 15.20 -4.64
N TYR A 84 5.15 16.36 -4.58
CA TYR A 84 5.58 17.14 -5.74
C TYR A 84 7.00 17.66 -5.57
N SER A 85 7.69 17.87 -6.69
CA SER A 85 8.95 18.61 -6.74
C SER A 85 8.68 20.06 -7.16
N SER A 86 9.21 21.02 -6.42
CA SER A 86 9.11 22.45 -6.72
C SER A 86 9.82 22.85 -8.04
N GLU A 87 10.72 21.99 -8.53
CA GLU A 87 11.43 22.20 -9.79
C GLU A 87 10.57 21.94 -11.03
N MET A 88 9.36 21.38 -10.86
CA MET A 88 8.44 21.07 -11.95
C MET A 88 7.16 21.88 -11.85
N SER A 89 6.69 22.40 -12.98
CA SER A 89 5.45 23.18 -13.07
C SER A 89 4.17 22.34 -13.15
N SER A 90 4.29 21.01 -13.32
CA SER A 90 3.12 20.12 -13.40
C SER A 90 2.50 19.87 -12.03
N ALA A 91 1.19 19.60 -12.00
CA ALA A 91 0.48 19.35 -10.75
C ALA A 91 0.93 18.05 -10.06
N ALA A 92 0.84 18.00 -8.71
CA ALA A 92 1.01 16.78 -7.93
C ALA A 92 0.10 15.67 -8.47
N GLY A 93 0.56 14.43 -8.42
CA GLY A 93 -0.16 13.27 -8.95
C GLY A 93 -0.11 13.09 -10.46
N SER A 94 0.38 14.09 -11.23
CA SER A 94 0.61 13.92 -12.66
C SER A 94 1.70 12.88 -12.91
N VAL A 95 1.67 12.21 -14.08
CA VAL A 95 2.66 11.18 -14.45
C VAL A 95 4.10 11.72 -14.37
N GLY A 96 4.31 12.96 -14.81
CA GLY A 96 5.61 13.62 -14.75
C GLY A 96 6.13 13.79 -13.32
N GLN A 97 5.30 14.38 -12.44
CA GLN A 97 5.63 14.60 -11.03
C GLN A 97 5.93 13.27 -10.31
N VAL A 98 5.02 12.31 -10.44
CA VAL A 98 5.16 11.01 -9.75
C VAL A 98 6.45 10.28 -10.19
N ARG A 99 6.80 10.34 -11.48
CA ARG A 99 8.05 9.74 -11.98
C ARG A 99 9.28 10.47 -11.48
N GLU A 100 9.26 11.80 -11.49
CA GLU A 100 10.41 12.60 -11.02
C GLU A 100 10.61 12.40 -9.52
N CYS A 101 9.55 12.54 -8.71
CA CYS A 101 9.65 12.33 -7.27
C CYS A 101 10.16 10.92 -6.94
N ALA A 102 9.60 9.89 -7.57
CA ALA A 102 10.06 8.52 -7.38
C ALA A 102 11.52 8.33 -7.81
N GLY A 103 11.93 8.95 -8.92
CA GLY A 103 13.31 8.92 -9.40
C GLY A 103 14.30 9.59 -8.43
N LYS A 104 13.94 10.74 -7.85
CA LYS A 104 14.75 11.42 -6.82
C LYS A 104 14.83 10.57 -5.54
N LEU A 105 13.71 10.05 -5.04
CA LEU A 105 13.71 9.16 -3.86
C LEU A 105 14.59 7.91 -4.07
N MET A 106 14.58 7.33 -5.27
CA MET A 106 15.46 6.20 -5.60
C MET A 106 16.94 6.59 -5.65
N ARG A 107 17.28 7.80 -6.07
CA ARG A 107 18.66 8.31 -6.02
C ARG A 107 19.12 8.49 -4.57
N ILE A 108 18.27 9.09 -3.72
CA ILE A 108 18.55 9.26 -2.27
C ILE A 108 18.72 7.89 -1.61
N ALA A 109 17.82 6.93 -1.90
CA ALA A 109 17.91 5.57 -1.37
C ALA A 109 19.28 4.95 -1.62
N LYS A 110 19.76 5.03 -2.86
CA LYS A 110 21.04 4.43 -3.27
C LYS A 110 22.26 5.18 -2.71
N SER A 111 22.22 6.51 -2.70
CA SER A 111 23.36 7.32 -2.24
C SER A 111 23.54 7.28 -0.73
N ARG A 112 22.44 7.22 0.03
CA ARG A 112 22.46 7.23 1.51
C ARG A 112 22.29 5.85 2.15
N GLY A 113 22.04 4.79 1.37
CA GLY A 113 21.77 3.44 1.89
C GLY A 113 20.48 3.34 2.71
N ILE A 114 19.43 4.08 2.28
CA ILE A 114 18.12 4.15 2.95
C ILE A 114 17.13 3.25 2.20
N THR A 115 16.28 2.55 2.94
CA THR A 115 15.17 1.80 2.37
C THR A 115 13.90 2.64 2.36
N PHE A 116 13.39 2.94 1.17
CA PHE A 116 12.10 3.62 1.01
C PHE A 116 10.95 2.63 0.79
N PHE A 117 9.87 2.84 1.54
CA PHE A 117 8.55 2.26 1.28
C PHE A 117 7.66 3.37 0.71
N ILE A 118 7.20 3.19 -0.50
CA ILE A 118 6.41 4.19 -1.22
C ILE A 118 5.01 3.63 -1.46
N VAL A 119 3.99 4.34 -1.00
CA VAL A 119 2.59 4.01 -1.27
C VAL A 119 2.19 4.60 -2.61
N GLY A 120 1.54 3.76 -3.44
CA GLY A 120 0.92 4.18 -4.69
C GLY A 120 -0.54 3.71 -4.78
N HIS A 121 -1.47 4.63 -5.05
CA HIS A 121 -2.87 4.27 -5.29
C HIS A 121 -3.06 3.79 -6.73
N VAL A 122 -3.73 2.64 -6.90
CA VAL A 122 -4.19 2.21 -8.22
C VAL A 122 -5.40 3.07 -8.61
N THR A 123 -5.33 3.69 -9.78
CA THR A 123 -6.44 4.48 -10.30
C THR A 123 -7.09 3.73 -11.46
N LYS A 124 -8.41 3.56 -11.39
CA LYS A 124 -9.21 2.93 -12.46
C LYS A 124 -9.33 3.82 -13.69
N GLU A 125 -9.13 5.11 -13.56
CA GLU A 125 -9.23 6.12 -14.62
C GLU A 125 -7.93 6.90 -14.72
N GLY A 126 -7.30 6.90 -15.88
CA GLY A 126 -5.96 7.39 -16.21
C GLY A 126 -5.58 8.85 -15.92
N ALA A 127 -6.27 9.54 -15.00
CA ALA A 127 -5.98 10.93 -14.63
C ALA A 127 -4.80 11.08 -13.65
N LEU A 128 -4.59 10.11 -12.75
CA LEU A 128 -3.48 10.09 -11.82
C LEU A 128 -2.49 8.96 -12.17
N ALA A 129 -1.20 9.21 -11.98
CA ALA A 129 -0.18 8.19 -12.21
C ALA A 129 -0.31 7.04 -11.20
N GLY A 130 -0.74 5.88 -11.69
CA GLY A 130 -0.80 4.66 -10.90
C GLY A 130 0.56 3.96 -10.73
N PRO A 131 0.64 2.92 -9.89
CA PRO A 131 1.87 2.17 -9.62
C PRO A 131 2.58 1.63 -10.86
N LYS A 132 1.85 1.29 -11.93
CA LYS A 132 2.44 0.79 -13.19
C LYS A 132 3.48 1.72 -13.79
N VAL A 133 3.32 3.03 -13.63
CA VAL A 133 4.30 4.02 -14.11
C VAL A 133 5.64 3.88 -13.37
N LEU A 134 5.61 3.40 -12.14
CA LEU A 134 6.76 3.27 -11.25
C LEU A 134 7.39 1.88 -11.25
N GLU A 135 6.72 0.85 -11.76
CA GLU A 135 7.21 -0.54 -11.71
C GLU A 135 8.61 -0.70 -12.29
N HIS A 136 8.94 0.04 -13.35
CA HIS A 136 10.26 -0.01 -13.97
C HIS A 136 11.36 0.61 -13.12
N ILE A 137 11.03 1.63 -12.32
CA ILE A 137 11.96 2.40 -11.50
C ILE A 137 12.28 1.65 -10.20
N MET A 138 11.27 1.01 -9.60
CA MET A 138 11.37 0.37 -8.28
C MET A 138 12.08 -0.99 -8.34
N ASP A 139 12.81 -1.33 -7.28
CA ASP A 139 13.48 -2.62 -7.15
C ASP A 139 12.52 -3.74 -6.72
N THR A 140 11.55 -3.40 -5.87
CA THR A 140 10.50 -4.30 -5.41
C THR A 140 9.15 -3.63 -5.55
N VAL A 141 8.16 -4.35 -6.07
CA VAL A 141 6.79 -3.90 -6.23
C VAL A 141 5.86 -4.95 -5.62
N LEU A 142 5.08 -4.54 -4.66
CA LEU A 142 4.07 -5.34 -3.98
C LEU A 142 2.70 -4.75 -4.28
N TYR A 143 1.71 -5.59 -4.49
CA TYR A 143 0.31 -5.19 -4.57
C TYR A 143 -0.45 -5.70 -3.36
N PHE A 144 -1.19 -4.80 -2.73
CA PHE A 144 -2.10 -5.11 -1.64
C PHE A 144 -3.52 -5.13 -2.22
N GLU A 145 -4.10 -6.32 -2.28
CA GLU A 145 -5.32 -6.66 -3.00
C GLU A 145 -6.39 -7.17 -2.03
N GLY A 146 -7.65 -7.14 -2.45
CA GLY A 146 -8.82 -7.63 -1.73
C GLY A 146 -9.99 -6.69 -1.89
N GLU A 147 -11.19 -7.14 -1.59
CA GLU A 147 -12.37 -6.30 -1.60
C GLU A 147 -12.47 -5.49 -0.29
N ARG A 148 -13.11 -4.31 -0.35
CA ARG A 148 -13.19 -3.42 0.83
C ARG A 148 -14.00 -4.04 1.96
N GLU A 149 -15.01 -4.83 1.62
CA GLU A 149 -15.93 -5.46 2.56
C GLU A 149 -15.41 -6.80 3.09
N GLU A 150 -14.38 -7.37 2.46
CA GLU A 150 -13.76 -8.61 2.91
C GLU A 150 -12.74 -8.36 4.00
N SER A 151 -12.72 -9.24 5.01
CA SER A 151 -11.73 -9.18 6.08
C SER A 151 -10.33 -9.55 5.60
N PHE A 152 -10.23 -10.42 4.59
CA PHE A 152 -8.95 -10.91 4.09
C PHE A 152 -8.35 -10.00 3.03
N LYS A 153 -7.04 -9.79 3.15
CA LYS A 153 -6.23 -9.01 2.22
C LYS A 153 -5.03 -9.83 1.79
N ILE A 154 -4.62 -9.64 0.55
CA ILE A 154 -3.52 -10.38 -0.07
C ILE A 154 -2.40 -9.40 -0.42
N LEU A 155 -1.18 -9.68 0.03
CA LEU A 155 0.02 -8.96 -0.38
C LEU A 155 0.79 -9.84 -1.36
N ARG A 156 0.90 -9.40 -2.60
CA ARG A 156 1.54 -10.13 -3.69
C ARG A 156 2.74 -9.37 -4.23
N ALA A 157 3.86 -10.05 -4.41
CA ALA A 157 5.01 -9.52 -5.13
C ALA A 157 4.78 -9.66 -6.65
N VAL A 158 4.90 -8.55 -7.40
CA VAL A 158 4.87 -8.55 -8.87
C VAL A 158 6.24 -8.27 -9.46
N LYS A 159 7.13 -7.68 -8.68
CA LYS A 159 8.54 -7.48 -9.00
C LYS A 159 9.38 -7.57 -7.75
N ASN A 160 10.47 -8.31 -7.80
CA ASN A 160 11.46 -8.35 -6.73
C ASN A 160 12.83 -8.66 -7.33
N ARG A 161 13.73 -7.67 -7.31
CA ARG A 161 15.11 -7.84 -7.80
C ARG A 161 15.98 -8.70 -6.88
N PHE A 162 15.53 -8.92 -5.65
CA PHE A 162 16.34 -9.56 -4.61
C PHE A 162 15.82 -10.97 -4.24
N GLY A 163 14.73 -11.43 -4.86
CA GLY A 163 14.15 -12.73 -4.51
C GLY A 163 12.96 -13.12 -5.39
N SER A 164 12.20 -14.12 -4.91
CA SER A 164 11.03 -14.67 -5.60
C SER A 164 9.89 -13.65 -5.65
N VAL A 165 9.07 -13.77 -6.70
CA VAL A 165 7.76 -13.09 -6.84
C VAL A 165 6.58 -14.04 -6.63
N GLN A 166 6.85 -15.30 -6.30
CA GLN A 166 5.81 -16.33 -6.13
C GLN A 166 5.19 -16.32 -4.73
N GLU A 167 5.80 -15.60 -3.80
CA GLU A 167 5.32 -15.52 -2.43
C GLU A 167 4.11 -14.60 -2.31
N VAL A 168 3.14 -15.04 -1.52
CA VAL A 168 1.90 -14.35 -1.22
C VAL A 168 1.71 -14.30 0.28
N GLY A 169 1.49 -13.10 0.83
CA GLY A 169 1.07 -12.92 2.21
C GLY A 169 -0.44 -12.77 2.28
N VAL A 170 -1.10 -13.53 3.15
CA VAL A 170 -2.53 -13.37 3.44
C VAL A 170 -2.69 -12.76 4.81
N PHE A 171 -3.52 -11.74 4.92
CA PHE A 171 -3.77 -11.02 6.15
C PHE A 171 -5.26 -10.90 6.41
N GLU A 172 -5.65 -11.00 7.68
CA GLU A 172 -6.97 -10.61 8.13
C GLU A 172 -6.93 -9.19 8.67
N MET A 173 -7.77 -8.32 8.13
CA MET A 173 -7.94 -6.94 8.58
C MET A 173 -9.01 -6.88 9.67
N THR A 174 -8.62 -6.43 10.85
CA THR A 174 -9.52 -6.26 12.00
C THR A 174 -9.51 -4.82 12.52
N GLY A 175 -10.33 -4.52 13.52
CA GLY A 175 -10.26 -3.24 14.22
C GLY A 175 -8.92 -2.98 14.92
N GLU A 176 -8.18 -4.04 15.26
CA GLU A 176 -6.91 -4.01 15.97
C GLU A 176 -5.70 -4.01 15.03
N GLY A 177 -5.90 -4.20 13.72
CA GLY A 177 -4.81 -4.18 12.74
C GLY A 177 -4.85 -5.34 11.73
N LEU A 178 -3.68 -5.64 11.16
CA LEU A 178 -3.46 -6.69 10.19
C LEU A 178 -2.81 -7.91 10.86
N PHE A 179 -3.47 -9.06 10.78
CA PHE A 179 -2.97 -10.32 11.32
C PHE A 179 -2.62 -11.27 10.18
N GLY A 180 -1.38 -11.78 10.18
CA GLY A 180 -0.94 -12.76 9.18
C GLY A 180 -1.67 -14.08 9.34
N VAL A 181 -2.21 -14.62 8.24
CA VAL A 181 -2.89 -15.91 8.18
C VAL A 181 -1.93 -16.96 7.64
N THR A 182 -1.59 -17.97 8.45
CA THR A 182 -0.65 -19.03 8.08
C THR A 182 -1.31 -20.22 7.35
N ASP A 183 -2.58 -20.51 7.67
CA ASP A 183 -3.37 -21.55 6.99
C ASP A 183 -4.52 -20.91 6.21
N TYR A 184 -4.25 -20.58 4.98
CA TYR A 184 -5.21 -19.96 4.04
C TYR A 184 -5.83 -20.95 3.04
N SER A 185 -5.48 -22.24 3.13
CA SER A 185 -5.98 -23.26 2.21
C SER A 185 -7.51 -23.37 2.24
N GLY A 186 -8.12 -23.19 3.40
CA GLY A 186 -9.58 -23.18 3.58
C GLY A 186 -10.28 -21.97 2.98
N ILE A 187 -9.61 -20.81 2.93
CA ILE A 187 -10.19 -19.54 2.46
C ILE A 187 -10.46 -19.60 0.96
N PHE A 188 -9.47 -20.02 0.17
CA PHE A 188 -9.61 -20.15 -1.30
C PHE A 188 -10.59 -21.25 -1.73
N LEU A 189 -10.80 -22.29 -0.89
CA LEU A 189 -11.77 -23.35 -1.15
C LEU A 189 -13.22 -22.91 -0.90
N SER A 190 -13.46 -21.99 0.02
CA SER A 190 -14.80 -21.46 0.30
C SER A 190 -15.27 -20.49 -0.78
N GLU A 191 -14.40 -19.64 -1.31
CA GLU A 191 -14.72 -18.73 -2.43
C GLU A 191 -15.04 -19.49 -3.72
N SER A 192 -14.28 -20.55 -4.04
CA SER A 192 -14.56 -21.39 -5.22
C SER A 192 -15.90 -22.12 -5.13
N ARG A 193 -16.40 -22.44 -3.94
CA ARG A 193 -17.73 -23.04 -3.74
C ARG A 193 -18.86 -22.01 -3.87
N GLY A 194 -18.66 -20.75 -3.49
CA GLY A 194 -19.63 -19.66 -3.66
C GLY A 194 -19.89 -19.34 -5.14
N ILE A 195 -18.87 -19.37 -5.99
CA ILE A 195 -18.99 -19.13 -7.44
C ILE A 195 -19.69 -20.29 -8.16
N ALA A 196 -19.50 -21.53 -7.70
CA ALA A 196 -20.17 -22.71 -8.28
C ALA A 196 -21.65 -22.81 -7.92
N ALA A 197 -22.09 -22.29 -6.78
CA ALA A 197 -23.50 -22.30 -6.35
C ALA A 197 -24.36 -21.22 -7.02
N GLY A 198 -23.78 -20.20 -7.62
CA GLY A 198 -24.49 -19.10 -8.31
C GLY A 198 -24.88 -19.36 -9.78
N ARG A 199 -24.46 -20.48 -10.37
CA ARG A 199 -24.80 -20.85 -11.76
C ARG A 199 -25.59 -22.15 -11.82
N GLY A 200 -26.88 -22.09 -11.53
CA GLY A 200 -27.75 -23.24 -11.80
C GLY A 200 -29.11 -23.15 -11.13
N GLY A 201 -30.09 -22.73 -11.87
CA GLY A 201 -31.46 -22.91 -11.42
C GLY A 201 -32.50 -21.98 -12.05
N THR A 202 -32.74 -22.08 -13.34
CA THR A 202 -34.01 -21.60 -13.93
C THR A 202 -35.11 -22.51 -13.40
N PRO A 203 -36.17 -22.01 -12.72
CA PRO A 203 -37.26 -22.87 -12.27
C PRO A 203 -38.12 -23.31 -13.50
N PRO A 204 -38.60 -24.57 -13.52
CA PRO A 204 -39.44 -25.05 -14.61
C PRO A 204 -40.81 -24.33 -14.63
N ARG A 205 -41.19 -23.78 -15.78
CA ARG A 205 -42.53 -23.25 -16.02
C ARG A 205 -43.56 -24.38 -15.89
N LYS A 206 -44.48 -24.26 -14.94
CA LYS A 206 -45.69 -25.07 -14.89
C LYS A 206 -46.60 -24.70 -16.08
N ARG A 207 -46.87 -25.68 -16.97
CA ARG A 207 -47.93 -25.61 -17.97
C ARG A 207 -49.28 -25.65 -17.23
N ALA A 208 -50.10 -24.65 -17.49
CA ALA A 208 -51.52 -24.71 -17.15
C ALA A 208 -52.21 -25.61 -18.19
N THR A 209 -52.89 -26.64 -17.70
CA THR A 209 -53.86 -27.45 -18.49
C THR A 209 -55.22 -26.82 -18.30
N ALA A 210 -55.85 -26.44 -19.43
CA ALA A 210 -57.24 -26.03 -19.45
C ALA A 210 -58.15 -27.26 -19.41
N ALA A 211 -59.22 -27.16 -18.69
CA ALA A 211 -60.48 -27.80 -18.89
C ALA A 211 -61.56 -26.87 -18.36
#